data_391b24919ce82dff49bfbbd52bbd9778
#
_entry.id   391b24919ce82dff49bfbbd52bbd9778
#
_cell.length_a   1.000
_cell.length_b   1.000
_cell.length_c   1.000
_cell.angle_alpha   90.00
_cell.angle_beta   90.00
_cell.angle_gamma   90.00
#
_symmetry.space_group_name_H-M   'P 1'
#
loop_
_entity.id
_entity.type
_entity.pdbx_description
1 polymer ?
#
loop_
_entity_poly.entity_id
_entity_poly.type
_entity_poly.pdbx_seq_one_letter_code
_entity_poly.pdbx_strand_id
1 'polypeptide(L)'
;MQSQAFNNFWNSLQIWPRKRDLVKQCEVGLPVQLRAAGLKLESLYTHNANGIVLHYAWKELIEQRGFPFLKVSLLRDNPTRQTVDSWPEVIGRRNPQLAASIKRQLRPKPGLQQLLERLRHRLNGSDRKGSHAVMAPTSLR
;
A
#
# COMPACT_ATOMS: atom_id res chain seq x y z
N MET A 1 19.42 -7.96 19.15
CA MET A 1 19.48 -6.65 19.86
C MET A 1 18.48 -5.70 19.21
N GLN A 2 17.53 -5.15 19.98
CA GLN A 2 16.65 -4.09 19.48
C GLN A 2 17.42 -2.75 19.58
N SER A 3 17.45 -1.97 18.50
CA SER A 3 18.11 -0.67 18.55
C SER A 3 17.27 0.34 19.33
N GLN A 4 17.92 1.21 20.12
CA GLN A 4 17.24 2.27 20.85
C GLN A 4 16.45 3.20 19.92
N ALA A 5 16.97 3.49 18.72
CA ALA A 5 16.30 4.28 17.72
C ALA A 5 14.97 3.65 17.26
N PHE A 6 14.92 2.34 17.08
CA PHE A 6 13.70 1.61 16.74
C PHE A 6 12.66 1.70 17.88
N ASN A 7 13.09 1.48 19.12
CA ASN A 7 12.19 1.61 20.27
C ASN A 7 11.65 3.04 20.43
N ASN A 8 12.52 4.03 20.27
CA ASN A 8 12.14 5.45 20.36
C ASN A 8 11.09 5.81 19.29
N PHE A 9 11.28 5.31 18.06
CA PHE A 9 10.29 5.50 16.99
C PHE A 9 8.91 4.96 17.40
N TRP A 10 8.83 3.71 17.86
CA TRP A 10 7.56 3.09 18.23
C TRP A 10 6.91 3.79 19.44
N ASN A 11 7.69 4.20 20.43
CA ASN A 11 7.19 4.93 21.60
C ASN A 11 6.70 6.35 21.25
N SER A 12 7.16 6.93 20.15
CA SER A 12 6.76 8.26 19.68
C SER A 12 5.53 8.26 18.76
N LEU A 13 5.02 7.10 18.40
CA LEU A 13 3.87 6.99 17.49
C LEU A 13 2.61 7.58 18.10
N GLN A 14 1.92 8.36 17.29
CA GLN A 14 0.63 8.96 17.61
C GLN A 14 -0.46 8.38 16.71
N ILE A 15 -1.73 8.54 17.13
CA ILE A 15 -2.88 8.21 16.29
C ILE A 15 -3.05 9.32 15.24
N TRP A 16 -2.85 8.97 13.99
CA TRP A 16 -2.99 9.88 12.86
C TRP A 16 -4.37 9.75 12.23
N PRO A 17 -5.20 10.80 12.20
CA PRO A 17 -6.57 10.73 11.69
C PRO A 17 -6.63 10.48 10.18
N ARG A 18 -5.57 10.85 9.43
CA ARG A 18 -5.51 10.69 7.97
C ARG A 18 -4.50 9.62 7.60
N LYS A 19 -4.89 8.70 6.74
CA LYS A 19 -4.01 7.66 6.20
C LYS A 19 -2.72 8.22 5.60
N ARG A 20 -2.79 9.37 4.92
CA ARG A 20 -1.61 10.01 4.32
C ARG A 20 -0.56 10.40 5.35
N ASP A 21 -1.01 10.89 6.51
CA ASP A 21 -0.11 11.30 7.58
C ASP A 21 0.52 10.07 8.24
N LEU A 22 -0.26 9.00 8.43
CA LEU A 22 0.24 7.71 8.90
C LEU A 22 1.34 7.17 7.96
N VAL A 23 1.10 7.14 6.64
CA VAL A 23 2.10 6.70 5.66
C VAL A 23 3.36 7.56 5.74
N LYS A 24 3.23 8.89 5.78
CA LYS A 24 4.35 9.82 5.85
C LYS A 24 5.18 9.63 7.13
N GLN A 25 4.53 9.48 8.26
CA GLN A 25 5.22 9.39 9.56
C GLN A 25 5.73 7.98 9.84
N CYS A 26 5.00 6.94 9.48
CA CYS A 26 5.36 5.56 9.80
C CYS A 26 6.13 4.88 8.65
N GLU A 27 5.57 4.82 7.45
CA GLU A 27 6.20 4.06 6.36
C GLU A 27 7.44 4.78 5.80
N VAL A 28 7.36 6.11 5.63
CA VAL A 28 8.48 6.92 5.13
C VAL A 28 9.36 7.42 6.27
N GLY A 29 8.79 7.80 7.40
CA GLY A 29 9.50 8.37 8.54
C GLY A 29 10.40 7.37 9.26
N LEU A 30 9.98 6.12 9.42
CA LEU A 30 10.78 5.10 10.08
C LEU A 30 12.17 4.90 9.42
N PRO A 31 12.29 4.61 8.13
CA PRO A 31 13.61 4.45 7.52
C PRO A 31 14.46 5.71 7.57
N VAL A 32 13.87 6.89 7.51
CA VAL A 32 14.60 8.16 7.64
C VAL A 32 15.20 8.29 9.04
N GLN A 33 14.42 8.05 10.09
CA GLN A 33 14.91 8.13 11.48
C GLN A 33 15.97 7.06 11.79
N LEU A 34 15.80 5.84 11.31
CA LEU A 34 16.77 4.77 11.53
C LEU A 34 18.10 5.08 10.82
N ARG A 35 18.07 5.63 9.60
CA ARG A 35 19.30 6.07 8.91
C ARG A 35 19.97 7.24 9.64
N ALA A 36 19.21 8.22 10.12
CA ALA A 36 19.74 9.32 10.90
C ALA A 36 20.40 8.85 12.22
N ALA A 37 19.94 7.73 12.77
CA ALA A 37 20.57 7.07 13.91
C ALA A 37 21.77 6.17 13.55
N GLY A 38 22.27 6.23 12.32
CA GLY A 38 23.45 5.49 11.85
C GLY A 38 23.18 4.01 11.51
N LEU A 39 21.90 3.57 11.45
CA LEU A 39 21.58 2.20 11.12
C LEU A 39 21.62 1.98 9.60
N LYS A 40 22.21 0.87 9.19
CA LYS A 40 22.18 0.41 7.79
C LYS A 40 20.83 -0.25 7.53
N LEU A 41 20.17 0.19 6.47
CA LEU A 41 18.89 -0.36 6.03
C LEU A 41 19.07 -0.95 4.64
N GLU A 42 18.65 -2.20 4.49
CA GLU A 42 18.65 -2.90 3.21
C GLU A 42 17.23 -3.30 2.84
N SER A 43 16.96 -3.30 1.54
CA SER A 43 15.70 -3.82 1.01
C SER A 43 15.86 -5.30 0.68
N LEU A 44 14.91 -6.12 1.13
CA LEU A 44 14.86 -7.54 0.74
C LEU A 44 14.63 -7.73 -0.76
N TYR A 45 14.07 -6.73 -1.41
CA TYR A 45 13.76 -6.74 -2.84
C TYR A 45 13.85 -5.34 -3.41
N THR A 46 14.65 -5.19 -4.47
CA THR A 46 14.75 -3.96 -5.25
C THR A 46 14.15 -4.17 -6.62
N HIS A 47 13.34 -3.23 -7.08
CA HIS A 47 12.72 -3.24 -8.41
C HIS A 47 12.84 -1.86 -9.05
N ASN A 48 13.20 -1.83 -10.31
CA ASN A 48 13.47 -0.57 -11.03
C ASN A 48 12.20 0.15 -11.53
N ALA A 49 11.02 -0.43 -11.33
CA ALA A 49 9.77 0.22 -11.75
C ALA A 49 9.35 1.31 -10.77
N ASN A 50 8.94 2.45 -11.31
CA ASN A 50 8.28 3.49 -10.54
C ASN A 50 6.91 3.01 -10.09
N GLY A 51 6.71 2.83 -8.78
CA GLY A 51 5.41 2.47 -8.24
C GLY A 51 5.45 1.46 -7.11
N ILE A 52 4.30 0.82 -6.86
CA ILE A 52 4.14 -0.14 -5.78
C ILE A 52 4.66 -1.51 -6.23
N VAL A 53 5.85 -1.87 -5.81
CA VAL A 53 6.53 -3.13 -6.16
C VAL A 53 5.62 -4.35 -5.93
N LEU A 54 4.85 -4.36 -4.84
CA LEU A 54 3.89 -5.43 -4.53
C LEU A 54 2.76 -5.58 -5.55
N HIS A 55 2.56 -4.60 -6.44
CA HIS A 55 1.61 -4.71 -7.54
C HIS A 55 2.28 -5.19 -8.83
N TYR A 56 3.46 -4.65 -9.15
CA TYR A 56 4.12 -4.94 -10.43
C TYR A 56 4.87 -6.28 -10.43
N ALA A 57 5.50 -6.63 -9.32
CA ALA A 57 6.32 -7.83 -9.19
C ALA A 57 5.70 -8.90 -8.27
N TRP A 58 4.39 -8.86 -8.04
CA TRP A 58 3.71 -9.72 -7.06
C TRP A 58 3.98 -11.21 -7.28
N LYS A 59 3.96 -11.67 -8.53
CA LYS A 59 4.17 -13.08 -8.88
C LYS A 59 5.62 -13.50 -8.63
N GLU A 60 6.59 -12.73 -9.13
CA GLU A 60 8.02 -12.96 -8.91
C GLU A 60 8.36 -12.98 -7.41
N LEU A 61 7.83 -12.01 -6.66
CA LEU A 61 8.04 -11.94 -5.22
C LEU A 61 7.60 -13.22 -4.52
N ILE A 62 6.43 -13.75 -4.86
CA ILE A 62 5.88 -14.96 -4.23
C ILE A 62 6.62 -16.21 -4.73
N GLU A 63 6.76 -16.38 -6.05
CA GLU A 63 7.29 -17.62 -6.63
C GLU A 63 8.81 -17.76 -6.43
N GLN A 64 9.56 -16.69 -6.65
CA GLN A 64 11.02 -16.73 -6.68
C GLN A 64 11.68 -16.27 -5.38
N ARG A 65 11.07 -15.27 -4.70
CA ARG A 65 11.66 -14.67 -3.49
C ARG A 65 11.04 -15.17 -2.20
N GLY A 66 10.01 -16.02 -2.27
CA GLY A 66 9.35 -16.54 -1.07
C GLY A 66 8.59 -15.51 -0.25
N PHE A 67 8.26 -14.37 -0.84
CA PHE A 67 7.53 -13.31 -0.15
C PHE A 67 6.14 -13.80 0.27
N PRO A 68 5.77 -13.72 1.57
CA PRO A 68 4.60 -14.41 2.08
C PRO A 68 3.29 -13.63 1.93
N PHE A 69 3.31 -12.43 1.35
CA PHE A 69 2.15 -11.55 1.32
C PHE A 69 1.71 -11.24 -0.10
N LEU A 70 0.39 -11.18 -0.30
CA LEU A 70 -0.25 -10.65 -1.49
C LEU A 70 -1.18 -9.49 -1.11
N LYS A 71 -1.02 -8.37 -1.78
CA LYS A 71 -1.81 -7.18 -1.47
C LYS A 71 -3.25 -7.36 -1.93
N VAL A 72 -4.20 -7.34 -1.01
CA VAL A 72 -5.63 -7.56 -1.31
C VAL A 72 -6.18 -6.55 -2.31
N SER A 73 -5.73 -5.29 -2.26
CA SER A 73 -6.14 -4.26 -3.23
C SER A 73 -5.73 -4.59 -4.67
N LEU A 74 -4.64 -5.33 -4.88
CA LEU A 74 -4.25 -5.81 -6.20
C LEU A 74 -5.31 -6.77 -6.77
N LEU A 75 -5.83 -7.68 -5.96
CA LEU A 75 -6.80 -8.67 -6.39
C LEU A 75 -8.23 -8.11 -6.50
N ARG A 76 -8.58 -7.15 -5.64
CA ARG A 76 -9.94 -6.62 -5.56
C ARG A 76 -10.19 -5.47 -6.51
N ASP A 77 -9.27 -4.52 -6.54
CA ASP A 77 -9.44 -3.23 -7.21
C ASP A 77 -8.52 -3.10 -8.43
N ASN A 78 -7.45 -3.89 -8.48
CA ASN A 78 -6.40 -3.89 -9.50
C ASN A 78 -6.04 -2.48 -10.03
N PRO A 79 -5.65 -1.55 -9.16
CA PRO A 79 -5.47 -0.14 -9.53
C PRO A 79 -4.35 0.08 -10.54
N THR A 80 -3.45 -0.88 -10.66
CA THR A 80 -2.31 -0.85 -11.59
C THR A 80 -2.53 -1.70 -12.84
N ARG A 81 -3.73 -2.28 -13.01
CA ARG A 81 -4.14 -3.11 -14.16
C ARG A 81 -3.17 -4.24 -14.49
N GLN A 82 -2.65 -4.90 -13.46
CA GLN A 82 -1.76 -6.04 -13.62
C GLN A 82 -2.53 -7.32 -14.00
N THR A 83 -1.86 -8.24 -14.69
CA THR A 83 -2.40 -9.59 -14.93
C THR A 83 -2.32 -10.38 -13.63
N VAL A 84 -3.49 -10.65 -13.03
CA VAL A 84 -3.58 -11.31 -11.72
C VAL A 84 -4.32 -12.65 -11.78
N ASP A 85 -4.80 -13.10 -12.92
CA ASP A 85 -5.67 -14.27 -13.07
C ASP A 85 -5.05 -15.56 -12.51
N SER A 86 -3.74 -15.68 -12.57
CA SER A 86 -3.00 -16.85 -12.06
C SER A 86 -2.80 -16.85 -10.53
N TRP A 87 -3.29 -15.84 -9.78
CA TRP A 87 -3.05 -15.79 -8.34
C TRP A 87 -3.56 -17.03 -7.56
N PRO A 88 -4.71 -17.66 -7.94
CA PRO A 88 -5.19 -18.83 -7.20
C PRO A 88 -4.22 -20.00 -7.27
N GLU A 89 -3.58 -20.18 -8.43
CA GLU A 89 -2.59 -21.26 -8.64
C GLU A 89 -1.28 -20.94 -7.94
N VAL A 90 -0.80 -19.71 -8.08
CA VAL A 90 0.45 -19.24 -7.46
C VAL A 90 0.39 -19.40 -5.93
N ILE A 91 -0.69 -18.95 -5.31
CA ILE A 91 -0.89 -19.08 -3.86
C ILE A 91 -1.24 -20.52 -3.49
N GLY A 92 -2.10 -21.17 -4.29
CA GLY A 92 -2.60 -22.52 -4.01
C GLY A 92 -1.51 -23.59 -4.00
N ARG A 93 -0.46 -23.45 -4.82
CA ARG A 93 0.70 -24.38 -4.81
C ARG A 93 1.40 -24.40 -3.45
N ARG A 94 1.47 -23.27 -2.74
CA ARG A 94 2.14 -23.14 -1.45
C ARG A 94 1.18 -23.31 -0.28
N ASN A 95 -0.02 -22.79 -0.41
CA ASN A 95 -1.03 -22.80 0.67
C ASN A 95 -2.46 -22.80 0.09
N PRO A 96 -3.03 -24.00 -0.16
CA PRO A 96 -4.39 -24.13 -0.68
C PRO A 96 -5.47 -23.50 0.23
N GLN A 97 -5.28 -23.58 1.54
CA GLN A 97 -6.22 -23.02 2.51
C GLN A 97 -6.24 -21.49 2.45
N LEU A 98 -5.07 -20.86 2.29
CA LEU A 98 -4.95 -19.42 2.09
C LEU A 98 -5.63 -18.99 0.80
N ALA A 99 -5.41 -19.71 -0.31
CA ALA A 99 -6.07 -19.43 -1.59
C ALA A 99 -7.59 -19.49 -1.46
N ALA A 100 -8.11 -20.51 -0.77
CA ALA A 100 -9.55 -20.64 -0.50
C ALA A 100 -10.10 -19.50 0.37
N SER A 101 -9.33 -19.07 1.38
CA SER A 101 -9.70 -17.94 2.24
C SER A 101 -9.75 -16.64 1.46
N ILE A 102 -8.75 -16.36 0.61
CA ILE A 102 -8.72 -15.18 -0.24
C ILE A 102 -9.92 -15.19 -1.22
N LYS A 103 -10.22 -16.31 -1.87
CA LYS A 103 -11.40 -16.44 -2.74
C LYS A 103 -12.70 -16.08 -2.03
N ARG A 104 -12.86 -16.48 -0.77
CA ARG A 104 -14.04 -16.12 0.03
C ARG A 104 -14.13 -14.61 0.31
N GLN A 105 -13.00 -13.98 0.61
CA GLN A 105 -12.93 -12.54 0.87
C GLN A 105 -13.13 -11.68 -0.38
N LEU A 106 -12.77 -12.21 -1.56
CA LEU A 106 -12.93 -11.52 -2.83
C LEU A 106 -14.33 -11.66 -3.44
N ARG A 107 -15.22 -12.49 -2.85
CA ARG A 107 -16.60 -12.58 -3.32
C ARG A 107 -17.25 -11.20 -3.32
N PRO A 108 -18.01 -10.88 -4.39
CA PRO A 108 -18.72 -9.60 -4.46
C PRO A 108 -19.64 -9.46 -3.24
N LYS A 109 -19.57 -8.32 -2.59
CA LYS A 109 -20.54 -8.00 -1.53
C LYS A 109 -21.93 -7.87 -2.15
N PRO A 110 -23.01 -8.25 -1.44
CA PRO A 110 -24.39 -8.10 -1.95
C PRO A 110 -24.64 -6.66 -2.43
N GLY A 111 -25.39 -6.52 -3.53
CA GLY A 111 -25.50 -5.31 -4.36
C GLY A 111 -25.69 -3.97 -3.65
N LEU A 112 -26.43 -3.92 -2.52
CA LEU A 112 -26.65 -2.69 -1.76
C LEU A 112 -25.34 -2.14 -1.14
N GLN A 113 -24.49 -3.01 -0.63
CA GLN A 113 -23.22 -2.61 -0.05
C GLN A 113 -22.23 -2.12 -1.12
N GLN A 114 -22.26 -2.71 -2.32
CA GLN A 114 -21.47 -2.23 -3.45
C GLN A 114 -21.91 -0.84 -3.90
N LEU A 115 -23.21 -0.57 -3.92
CA LEU A 115 -23.75 0.73 -4.27
C LEU A 115 -23.34 1.80 -3.26
N LEU A 116 -23.45 1.51 -1.98
CA LEU A 116 -23.05 2.42 -0.89
C LEU A 116 -21.55 2.70 -0.89
N GLU A 117 -20.71 1.70 -1.17
CA GLU A 117 -19.26 1.89 -1.30
C GLU A 117 -18.91 2.76 -2.52
N ARG A 118 -19.57 2.54 -3.67
CA ARG A 118 -19.40 3.40 -4.87
C ARG A 118 -19.80 4.84 -4.61
N LEU A 119 -20.90 5.06 -3.90
CA LEU A 119 -21.36 6.40 -3.52
C LEU A 119 -20.39 7.08 -2.54
N ARG A 120 -19.89 6.35 -1.53
CA ARG A 120 -18.87 6.87 -0.61
C ARG A 120 -17.58 7.26 -1.33
N HIS A 121 -17.12 6.44 -2.29
CA HIS A 121 -15.95 6.76 -3.09
C HIS A 121 -16.15 7.99 -3.98
N ARG A 122 -17.35 8.20 -4.52
CA ARG A 122 -17.67 9.42 -5.31
C ARG A 122 -17.68 10.66 -4.44
N LEU A 123 -18.31 10.62 -3.27
CA LEU A 123 -18.37 11.75 -2.34
C LEU A 123 -16.98 12.13 -1.81
N ASN A 124 -16.17 11.15 -1.40
CA ASN A 124 -14.81 11.40 -0.93
C ASN A 124 -13.82 11.78 -2.06
N GLY A 125 -14.14 11.50 -3.32
CA GLY A 125 -13.34 11.87 -4.49
C GLY A 125 -13.62 13.29 -4.99
N SER A 126 -14.79 13.86 -4.68
CA SER A 126 -15.20 15.20 -5.09
C SER A 126 -14.41 16.30 -4.36
N ASP A 127 -14.02 16.07 -3.10
CA ASP A 127 -13.24 17.04 -2.32
C ASP A 127 -11.79 17.22 -2.81
N ARG A 128 -11.32 16.38 -3.74
CA ARG A 128 -9.95 16.47 -4.27
C ARG A 128 -9.76 17.41 -5.44
N LYS A 129 -10.83 17.91 -6.07
CA LYS A 129 -10.75 18.78 -7.26
C LYS A 129 -10.80 20.28 -6.98
N GLY A 130 -10.99 20.69 -5.72
CA GLY A 130 -11.21 22.10 -5.35
C GLY A 130 -9.98 22.91 -4.91
N SER A 131 -8.75 22.37 -4.90
CA SER A 131 -7.60 23.06 -4.30
C SER A 131 -6.39 23.21 -5.21
N HIS A 132 -6.59 23.57 -6.48
CA HIS A 132 -5.51 24.13 -7.31
C HIS A 132 -5.99 25.46 -7.91
N ALA A 133 -6.18 26.45 -7.07
CA ALA A 133 -6.15 27.85 -7.51
C ALA A 133 -4.68 28.26 -7.61
N VAL A 134 -4.22 28.38 -8.84
CA VAL A 134 -2.92 28.91 -9.23
C VAL A 134 -2.87 30.37 -8.82
N MET A 135 -2.02 30.74 -7.87
CA MET A 135 -1.59 32.12 -7.68
C MET A 135 -0.57 32.46 -8.78
N ALA A 136 -0.98 33.35 -9.67
CA ALA A 136 -0.08 33.97 -10.63
C ALA A 136 0.89 34.92 -9.91
N PRO A 137 2.18 35.02 -10.31
CA PRO A 137 3.09 35.99 -9.73
C PRO A 137 2.79 37.37 -10.31
N THR A 138 2.48 38.31 -9.42
CA THR A 138 2.41 39.74 -9.74
C THR A 138 3.83 40.27 -9.99
N SER A 139 4.13 40.66 -11.21
CA SER A 139 5.36 41.40 -11.56
C SER A 139 5.26 42.82 -11.02
N LEU A 140 6.19 43.19 -10.14
CA LEU A 140 6.48 44.58 -9.77
C LEU A 140 7.49 45.15 -10.76
N ARG A 141 7.12 46.31 -11.30
CA ARG A 141 8.04 47.24 -11.98
C ARG A 141 8.85 48.03 -10.97
#